data_601c87ce53d5a7c505015cc307a8e1fb
#
_entry.id   601c87ce53d5a7c505015cc307a8e1fb
#
_cell.length_a   1.000
_cell.length_b   1.000
_cell.length_c   1.000
_cell.angle_alpha   90.00
_cell.angle_beta   90.00
_cell.angle_gamma   90.00
#
_symmetry.space_group_name_H-M   'P 1'
#
loop_
_entity.id
_entity.type
_entity.pdbx_description
1 polymer ?
#
loop_
_entity_poly.entity_id
_entity_poly.type
_entity_poly.pdbx_seq_one_letter_code
_entity_poly.pdbx_strand_id
1 'polypeptide(L)'
;ERKWKPDRAHFDSVTERNVLRMDHYCPWTNNAIGVLNHKFFILFIGYTFALCIHSMVVIVQLTYAAPKLPKMNRQQRRQEAYDDDATIELAKQSFNPGKLGTILVAFCALLFGLFTACMLADQWSVLRTNVAKIDRLKGEETECASDVNEVFGGRSRGFRYDWLLPTAPVFPESVRDDIMGYRLADK
;
A
#
# COMPACT_ATOMS: atom_id res chain seq x y z
N GLU A 1 2.40 40.11 -2.79
CA GLU A 1 3.70 39.51 -3.14
C GLU A 1 3.46 38.11 -3.67
N ARG A 2 3.69 37.87 -4.97
CA ARG A 2 3.71 36.50 -5.53
C ARG A 2 4.92 35.79 -4.94
N LYS A 3 4.70 34.96 -3.93
CA LYS A 3 5.75 34.05 -3.43
C LYS A 3 6.19 33.16 -4.58
N TRP A 4 7.50 33.13 -4.83
CA TRP A 4 8.09 32.24 -5.82
C TRP A 4 7.67 30.80 -5.56
N LYS A 5 7.20 30.12 -6.57
CA LYS A 5 6.72 28.75 -6.51
C LYS A 5 7.51 27.95 -7.55
N PRO A 6 8.20 26.87 -7.13
CA PRO A 6 8.89 25.98 -8.08
C PRO A 6 7.95 25.42 -9.13
N ASP A 7 8.47 25.13 -10.30
CA ASP A 7 7.75 24.40 -11.33
C ASP A 7 7.30 23.04 -10.78
N ARG A 8 6.14 22.53 -11.21
CA ARG A 8 5.53 21.28 -10.75
C ARG A 8 5.26 21.24 -9.22
N ALA A 9 5.33 22.36 -8.50
CA ALA A 9 4.89 22.45 -7.12
C ALA A 9 3.43 22.90 -7.05
N HIS A 10 2.65 22.29 -6.16
CA HIS A 10 1.26 22.66 -5.93
C HIS A 10 1.03 22.99 -4.46
N PHE A 11 0.18 23.98 -4.22
CA PHE A 11 -0.22 24.31 -2.86
C PHE A 11 -1.29 23.33 -2.40
N ASP A 12 -1.02 22.65 -1.31
CA ASP A 12 -1.99 21.81 -0.62
C ASP A 12 -2.67 22.59 0.48
N SER A 13 -4.00 22.72 0.38
CA SER A 13 -4.80 23.50 1.33
C SER A 13 -4.98 22.80 2.69
N VAL A 14 -4.77 21.50 2.76
CA VAL A 14 -4.92 20.74 4.03
C VAL A 14 -3.65 20.85 4.86
N THR A 15 -2.50 20.72 4.23
CA THR A 15 -1.20 20.87 4.93
C THR A 15 -0.67 22.28 4.93
N GLU A 16 -1.34 23.22 4.22
CA GLU A 16 -0.99 24.63 4.06
C GLU A 16 0.46 24.86 3.55
N ARG A 17 0.92 23.96 2.67
CA ARG A 17 2.29 23.95 2.12
C ARG A 17 2.32 23.81 0.62
N ASN A 18 3.39 24.34 0.01
CA ASN A 18 3.75 23.98 -1.35
C ASN A 18 4.45 22.61 -1.35
N VAL A 19 3.89 21.65 -2.09
CA VAL A 19 4.41 20.29 -2.23
C VAL A 19 4.96 20.13 -3.64
N LEU A 20 6.24 19.75 -3.74
CA LEU A 20 6.92 19.53 -5.01
C LEU A 20 6.37 18.26 -5.67
N ARG A 21 6.04 18.37 -6.96
CA ARG A 21 5.47 17.27 -7.74
C ARG A 21 4.36 16.56 -6.97
N MET A 22 3.42 17.34 -6.50
CA MET A 22 2.30 16.82 -5.69
C MET A 22 1.44 15.89 -6.53
N ASP A 23 1.22 14.67 -6.05
CA ASP A 23 0.30 13.72 -6.66
C ASP A 23 -1.12 13.89 -6.08
N HIS A 24 -1.27 13.78 -4.77
CA HIS A 24 -2.53 13.98 -4.07
C HIS A 24 -2.31 14.20 -2.57
N TYR A 25 -3.36 14.68 -1.88
CA TYR A 25 -3.46 14.56 -0.43
C TYR A 25 -4.06 13.21 -0.07
N CYS A 26 -3.39 12.44 0.78
CA CYS A 26 -3.81 11.12 1.19
C CYS A 26 -4.34 11.14 2.63
N PRO A 27 -5.68 10.98 2.84
CA PRO A 27 -6.24 10.98 4.19
C PRO A 27 -5.79 9.79 5.03
N TRP A 28 -5.43 8.65 4.40
CA TRP A 28 -4.96 7.45 5.11
C TRP A 28 -3.61 7.65 5.79
N THR A 29 -2.73 8.44 5.19
CA THR A 29 -1.42 8.79 5.75
C THR A 29 -1.43 10.16 6.42
N ASN A 30 -2.56 10.89 6.34
CA ASN A 30 -2.72 12.26 6.80
C ASN A 30 -1.59 13.17 6.28
N ASN A 31 -1.24 13.01 5.00
CA ASN A 31 -0.12 13.75 4.39
C ASN A 31 -0.32 13.94 2.89
N ALA A 32 0.27 15.00 2.35
CA ALA A 32 0.36 15.21 0.92
C ALA A 32 1.47 14.32 0.33
N ILE A 33 1.14 13.61 -0.74
CA ILE A 33 2.08 12.75 -1.48
C ILE A 33 2.72 13.58 -2.58
N GLY A 34 4.03 13.65 -2.55
CA GLY A 34 4.86 14.38 -3.52
C GLY A 34 6.23 13.71 -3.69
N VAL A 35 7.15 14.35 -4.40
CA VAL A 35 8.44 13.76 -4.81
C VAL A 35 9.21 13.09 -3.66
N LEU A 36 9.19 13.66 -2.47
CA LEU A 36 10.01 13.19 -1.35
C LEU A 36 9.45 11.93 -0.66
N ASN A 37 8.16 11.69 -0.75
CA ASN A 37 7.50 10.57 -0.10
C ASN A 37 6.74 9.63 -1.05
N HIS A 38 6.77 9.89 -2.35
CA HIS A 38 6.07 9.10 -3.36
C HIS A 38 6.51 7.62 -3.36
N LYS A 39 7.84 7.37 -3.29
CA LYS A 39 8.39 6.02 -3.14
C LYS A 39 7.80 5.29 -1.93
N PHE A 40 7.77 5.95 -0.77
CA PHE A 40 7.24 5.35 0.45
C PHE A 40 5.75 5.04 0.34
N PHE A 41 5.00 5.91 -0.34
CA PHE A 41 3.58 5.68 -0.59
C PHE A 41 3.35 4.45 -1.49
N ILE A 42 4.11 4.31 -2.58
CA ILE A 42 4.03 3.13 -3.47
C ILE A 42 4.39 1.85 -2.70
N LEU A 43 5.43 1.88 -1.88
CA LEU A 43 5.81 0.74 -1.04
C LEU A 43 4.73 0.40 -0.01
N PHE A 44 4.12 1.41 0.61
CA PHE A 44 3.04 1.22 1.57
C PHE A 44 1.85 0.48 0.94
N ILE A 45 1.34 0.96 -0.20
CA ILE A 45 0.21 0.29 -0.88
C ILE A 45 0.62 -1.07 -1.43
N GLY A 46 1.86 -1.24 -1.93
CA GLY A 46 2.39 -2.50 -2.44
C GLY A 46 2.52 -3.56 -1.35
N TYR A 47 3.07 -3.22 -0.19
CA TYR A 47 3.19 -4.14 0.94
C TYR A 47 1.82 -4.47 1.55
N THR A 48 0.91 -3.50 1.62
CA THR A 48 -0.46 -3.74 2.08
C THR A 48 -1.17 -4.73 1.16
N PHE A 49 -1.03 -4.56 -0.14
CA PHE A 49 -1.59 -5.49 -1.14
C PHE A 49 -1.01 -6.90 -0.99
N ALA A 50 0.32 -7.02 -0.89
CA ALA A 50 1.00 -8.31 -0.67
C ALA A 50 0.55 -8.99 0.62
N LEU A 51 0.36 -8.22 1.71
CA LEU A 51 -0.15 -8.73 2.97
C LEU A 51 -1.59 -9.25 2.85
N CYS A 52 -2.45 -8.55 2.10
CA CYS A 52 -3.82 -9.00 1.83
C CYS A 52 -3.82 -10.34 1.06
N ILE A 53 -2.99 -10.46 0.02
CA ILE A 53 -2.83 -11.72 -0.72
C ILE A 53 -2.32 -12.83 0.20
N HIS A 54 -1.27 -12.55 0.98
CA HIS A 54 -0.70 -13.52 1.92
C HIS A 54 -1.75 -14.02 2.91
N SER A 55 -2.53 -13.11 3.50
CA SER A 55 -3.60 -13.45 4.43
C SER A 55 -4.64 -14.36 3.79
N MET A 56 -5.04 -14.09 2.55
CA MET A 56 -5.97 -14.95 1.80
C MET A 56 -5.39 -16.35 1.54
N VAL A 57 -4.11 -16.43 1.15
CA VAL A 57 -3.43 -17.70 0.94
C VAL A 57 -3.38 -18.51 2.22
N VAL A 58 -3.02 -17.90 3.35
CA VAL A 58 -2.99 -18.57 4.67
C VAL A 58 -4.38 -19.06 5.07
N ILE A 59 -5.43 -18.27 4.90
CA ILE A 59 -6.80 -18.66 5.21
C ILE A 59 -7.21 -19.86 4.37
N VAL A 60 -6.91 -19.86 3.08
CA VAL A 60 -7.20 -20.96 2.16
C VAL A 60 -6.44 -22.22 2.60
N GLN A 61 -5.14 -22.11 2.86
CA GLN A 61 -4.33 -23.25 3.32
C GLN A 61 -4.87 -23.85 4.62
N LEU A 62 -5.18 -23.02 5.62
CA LEU A 62 -5.73 -23.48 6.89
C LEU A 62 -7.11 -24.13 6.72
N THR A 63 -7.93 -23.62 5.80
CA THR A 63 -9.26 -24.19 5.54
C THR A 63 -9.18 -25.55 4.85
N TYR A 64 -8.24 -25.73 3.91
CA TYR A 64 -8.05 -26.98 3.18
C TYR A 64 -7.17 -28.00 3.93
N ALA A 65 -6.17 -27.51 4.69
CA ALA A 65 -5.27 -28.36 5.48
C ALA A 65 -5.82 -28.73 6.86
N ALA A 66 -6.92 -28.09 7.30
CA ALA A 66 -7.57 -28.47 8.54
C ALA A 66 -7.93 -29.95 8.47
N PRO A 67 -7.38 -30.80 9.34
CA PRO A 67 -7.74 -32.22 9.36
C PRO A 67 -9.26 -32.32 9.53
N LYS A 68 -9.94 -33.01 8.62
CA LYS A 68 -11.34 -33.34 8.79
C LYS A 68 -11.43 -34.17 10.06
N LEU A 69 -11.78 -33.54 11.18
CA LEU A 69 -12.01 -34.25 12.43
C LEU A 69 -12.89 -35.45 12.14
N PRO A 70 -12.49 -36.66 12.53
CA PRO A 70 -13.27 -37.83 12.28
C PRO A 70 -14.67 -37.61 12.84
N LYS A 71 -15.70 -37.93 12.06
CA LYS A 71 -17.09 -37.83 12.51
C LYS A 71 -17.26 -38.81 13.68
N MET A 72 -17.14 -38.29 14.89
CA MET A 72 -17.34 -39.05 16.10
C MET A 72 -18.75 -39.65 16.12
N ASN A 73 -18.83 -40.98 16.35
CA ASN A 73 -20.07 -41.70 16.48
C ASN A 73 -20.86 -41.19 17.71
N ARG A 74 -22.19 -41.24 17.68
CA ARG A 74 -23.06 -40.79 18.80
C ARG A 74 -22.72 -41.43 20.13
N GLN A 75 -22.20 -42.68 20.13
CA GLN A 75 -21.77 -43.35 21.34
C GLN A 75 -20.50 -42.77 21.96
N GLN A 76 -19.52 -42.40 21.15
CA GLN A 76 -18.30 -41.72 21.61
C GLN A 76 -18.61 -40.34 22.20
N ARG A 77 -19.53 -39.61 21.60
CA ARG A 77 -20.00 -38.30 22.14
C ARG A 77 -20.71 -38.43 23.49
N ARG A 78 -21.39 -39.57 23.76
CA ARG A 78 -22.05 -39.81 25.06
C ARG A 78 -21.07 -40.17 26.16
N GLN A 79 -19.97 -40.83 25.82
CA GLN A 79 -18.93 -41.23 26.77
C GLN A 79 -18.06 -40.05 27.19
N GLU A 80 -17.77 -39.16 26.25
CA GLU A 80 -17.03 -37.91 26.51
C GLU A 80 -17.89 -36.83 27.22
N ALA A 81 -19.20 -36.86 27.06
CA ALA A 81 -20.11 -35.94 27.75
C ALA A 81 -20.31 -36.27 29.25
N TYR A 82 -19.77 -37.38 29.71
CA TYR A 82 -19.81 -37.76 31.14
C TYR A 82 -18.59 -37.24 31.91
N ASP A 83 -17.59 -36.74 31.21
CA ASP A 83 -16.42 -36.10 31.81
C ASP A 83 -16.66 -34.58 31.82
N ASP A 84 -16.78 -33.97 33.01
CA ASP A 84 -17.10 -32.54 33.16
C ASP A 84 -16.08 -31.64 32.45
N ASP A 85 -14.81 -32.06 32.31
CA ASP A 85 -13.79 -31.38 31.55
C ASP A 85 -14.02 -31.46 30.03
N ALA A 86 -14.57 -32.54 29.50
CA ALA A 86 -14.87 -32.72 28.10
C ALA A 86 -16.06 -31.87 27.66
N THR A 87 -17.02 -31.56 28.52
CA THR A 87 -18.13 -30.67 28.21
C THR A 87 -17.68 -29.23 28.06
N ILE A 88 -16.69 -28.79 28.83
CA ILE A 88 -16.09 -27.47 28.72
C ILE A 88 -15.28 -27.33 27.42
N GLU A 89 -14.52 -28.36 27.03
CA GLU A 89 -13.78 -28.39 25.76
C GLU A 89 -14.73 -28.46 24.54
N LEU A 90 -15.84 -29.23 24.63
CA LEU A 90 -16.87 -29.24 23.58
C LEU A 90 -17.62 -27.92 23.46
N ALA A 91 -17.87 -27.21 24.57
CA ALA A 91 -18.46 -25.89 24.57
C ALA A 91 -17.49 -24.83 23.97
N LYS A 92 -16.20 -24.93 24.30
CA LYS A 92 -15.14 -24.08 23.67
C LYS A 92 -15.01 -24.36 22.18
N GLN A 93 -15.17 -25.61 21.75
CA GLN A 93 -15.10 -26.04 20.37
C GLN A 93 -16.38 -25.69 19.58
N SER A 94 -17.54 -25.63 20.24
CA SER A 94 -18.82 -25.21 19.66
C SER A 94 -18.90 -23.70 19.45
N PHE A 95 -18.38 -22.92 20.40
CA PHE A 95 -18.17 -21.50 20.25
C PHE A 95 -16.76 -21.28 19.71
N ASN A 96 -16.59 -21.38 18.39
CA ASN A 96 -15.29 -21.16 17.74
C ASN A 96 -15.20 -19.68 17.31
N PRO A 97 -14.71 -18.79 18.19
CA PRO A 97 -14.51 -17.37 17.84
C PRO A 97 -13.53 -17.20 16.67
N GLY A 98 -12.69 -18.22 16.42
CA GLY A 98 -11.78 -18.25 15.29
C GLY A 98 -12.48 -18.24 13.93
N LYS A 99 -13.67 -18.86 13.79
CA LYS A 99 -14.40 -18.86 12.52
C LYS A 99 -14.91 -17.46 12.15
N LEU A 100 -15.51 -16.75 13.09
CA LEU A 100 -15.98 -15.37 12.87
C LEU A 100 -14.79 -14.46 12.60
N GLY A 101 -13.70 -14.58 13.37
CA GLY A 101 -12.47 -13.84 13.16
C GLY A 101 -11.86 -14.12 11.78
N THR A 102 -11.83 -15.38 11.35
CA THR A 102 -11.33 -15.75 10.02
C THR A 102 -12.15 -15.13 8.89
N ILE A 103 -13.50 -15.16 9.02
CA ILE A 103 -14.39 -14.53 8.03
C ILE A 103 -14.16 -13.02 7.99
N LEU A 104 -14.04 -12.38 9.14
CA LEU A 104 -13.79 -10.94 9.23
C LEU A 104 -12.43 -10.56 8.60
N VAL A 105 -11.38 -11.31 8.91
CA VAL A 105 -10.05 -11.09 8.30
C VAL A 105 -10.10 -11.32 6.79
N ALA A 106 -10.78 -12.37 6.31
CA ALA A 106 -10.94 -12.61 4.87
C ALA A 106 -11.68 -11.47 4.18
N PHE A 107 -12.76 -10.98 4.79
CA PHE A 107 -13.54 -9.86 4.27
C PHE A 107 -12.69 -8.58 4.22
N CYS A 108 -11.99 -8.24 5.29
CA CYS A 108 -11.08 -7.09 5.33
C CYS A 108 -9.96 -7.22 4.30
N ALA A 109 -9.32 -8.40 4.20
CA ALA A 109 -8.25 -8.65 3.24
C ALA A 109 -8.74 -8.49 1.79
N LEU A 110 -9.97 -8.93 1.50
CA LEU A 110 -10.57 -8.75 0.18
C LEU A 110 -10.82 -7.27 -0.12
N LEU A 111 -11.45 -6.53 0.79
CA LEU A 111 -11.76 -5.11 0.59
C LEU A 111 -10.50 -4.27 0.44
N PHE A 112 -9.55 -4.40 1.37
CA PHE A 112 -8.30 -3.66 1.32
C PHE A 112 -7.42 -4.12 0.14
N GLY A 113 -7.45 -5.40 -0.21
CA GLY A 113 -6.77 -5.92 -1.37
C GLY A 113 -7.27 -5.31 -2.68
N LEU A 114 -8.58 -5.24 -2.87
CA LEU A 114 -9.18 -4.59 -4.05
C LEU A 114 -8.86 -3.08 -4.09
N PHE A 115 -9.01 -2.40 -2.96
CA PHE A 115 -8.69 -0.98 -2.85
C PHE A 115 -7.22 -0.70 -3.21
N THR A 116 -6.28 -1.43 -2.60
CA THR A 116 -4.85 -1.24 -2.85
C THR A 116 -4.45 -1.66 -4.27
N ALA A 117 -5.12 -2.66 -4.87
CA ALA A 117 -4.93 -3.03 -6.27
C ALA A 117 -5.31 -1.88 -7.22
N CYS A 118 -6.46 -1.24 -6.98
CA CYS A 118 -6.88 -0.07 -7.76
C CYS A 118 -5.88 1.09 -7.61
N MET A 119 -5.42 1.35 -6.37
CA MET A 119 -4.41 2.38 -6.11
C MET A 119 -3.07 2.08 -6.80
N LEU A 120 -2.63 0.80 -6.81
CA LEU A 120 -1.41 0.40 -7.52
C LEU A 120 -1.53 0.58 -9.03
N ALA A 121 -2.68 0.23 -9.61
CA ALA A 121 -2.92 0.42 -11.05
C ALA A 121 -2.87 1.92 -11.44
N ASP A 122 -3.42 2.77 -10.58
CA ASP A 122 -3.40 4.19 -10.75
C ASP A 122 -1.98 4.78 -10.61
N GLN A 123 -1.23 4.38 -9.59
CA GLN A 123 0.17 4.76 -9.42
C GLN A 123 1.07 4.22 -10.54
N TRP A 124 0.76 3.05 -11.08
CA TRP A 124 1.45 2.54 -12.27
C TRP A 124 1.28 3.47 -13.48
N SER A 125 0.08 4.03 -13.66
CA SER A 125 -0.16 5.03 -14.69
C SER A 125 0.70 6.29 -14.48
N VAL A 126 0.78 6.80 -13.25
CA VAL A 126 1.62 7.97 -12.90
C VAL A 126 3.10 7.69 -13.17
N LEU A 127 3.59 6.49 -12.83
CA LEU A 127 4.99 6.10 -13.10
C LEU A 127 5.29 6.02 -14.60
N ARG A 128 4.34 5.53 -15.40
CA ARG A 128 4.52 5.39 -16.86
C ARG A 128 4.48 6.71 -17.61
N THR A 129 3.60 7.62 -17.19
CA THR A 129 3.40 8.90 -17.88
C THR A 129 4.27 10.01 -17.31
N ASN A 130 4.81 9.83 -16.11
CA ASN A 130 5.52 10.85 -15.32
C ASN A 130 4.71 12.14 -15.06
N VAL A 131 3.39 12.06 -15.20
CA VAL A 131 2.46 13.17 -14.95
C VAL A 131 1.77 12.91 -13.62
N ALA A 132 1.96 13.80 -12.65
CA ALA A 132 1.26 13.73 -11.38
C ALA A 132 -0.26 13.92 -11.58
N LYS A 133 -1.07 13.36 -10.69
CA LYS A 133 -2.53 13.47 -10.81
C LYS A 133 -3.03 14.91 -10.86
N ILE A 134 -2.43 15.79 -10.07
CA ILE A 134 -2.80 17.21 -10.05
C ILE A 134 -2.48 17.89 -11.37
N ASP A 135 -1.33 17.60 -12.00
CA ASP A 135 -0.97 18.16 -13.29
C ASP A 135 -1.97 17.69 -14.37
N ARG A 136 -2.35 16.42 -14.34
CA ARG A 136 -3.38 15.87 -15.23
C ARG A 136 -4.75 16.53 -15.04
N LEU A 137 -5.16 16.76 -13.78
CA LEU A 137 -6.44 17.42 -13.48
C LEU A 137 -6.46 18.89 -13.91
N LYS A 138 -5.31 19.55 -13.95
CA LYS A 138 -5.19 20.93 -14.40
C LYS A 138 -4.96 21.08 -15.91
N GLY A 139 -4.78 19.98 -16.62
CA GLY A 139 -4.43 20.01 -18.05
C GLY A 139 -3.02 20.55 -18.31
N GLU A 140 -2.18 20.59 -17.29
CA GLU A 140 -0.77 20.99 -17.37
C GLU A 140 0.10 19.75 -17.70
N GLU A 141 -0.28 19.02 -18.75
CA GLU A 141 0.48 17.84 -19.19
C GLU A 141 1.78 18.30 -19.86
N THR A 142 2.82 18.45 -19.06
CA THR A 142 4.16 18.56 -19.61
C THR A 142 4.60 17.17 -20.05
N GLU A 143 4.90 16.99 -21.33
CA GLU A 143 5.52 15.77 -21.86
C GLU A 143 6.94 15.61 -21.27
N CYS A 144 7.01 15.14 -20.02
CA CYS A 144 8.26 14.72 -19.43
C CYS A 144 8.50 13.25 -19.77
N ALA A 145 9.67 12.94 -20.30
CA ALA A 145 10.08 11.54 -20.47
C ALA A 145 9.89 10.77 -19.16
N SER A 146 9.22 9.61 -19.22
CA SER A 146 8.98 8.80 -18.04
C SER A 146 10.33 8.36 -17.45
N ASP A 147 10.67 8.87 -16.28
CA ASP A 147 11.84 8.42 -15.53
C ASP A 147 11.42 7.93 -14.13
N VAL A 148 11.42 6.61 -13.99
CA VAL A 148 11.12 5.94 -12.72
C VAL A 148 12.07 6.39 -11.61
N ASN A 149 13.29 6.83 -11.97
CA ASN A 149 14.27 7.36 -11.02
C ASN A 149 13.82 8.65 -10.34
N GLU A 150 12.90 9.42 -10.92
CA GLU A 150 12.30 10.58 -10.25
C GLU A 150 11.49 10.21 -9.00
N VAL A 151 11.02 8.96 -8.92
CA VAL A 151 10.26 8.47 -7.77
C VAL A 151 11.14 7.62 -6.85
N PHE A 152 11.89 6.69 -7.43
CA PHE A 152 12.66 5.72 -6.66
C PHE A 152 14.10 6.14 -6.39
N GLY A 153 14.59 7.16 -7.08
CA GLY A 153 15.99 7.58 -7.03
C GLY A 153 16.92 6.68 -7.83
N GLY A 154 18.15 7.14 -8.06
CA GLY A 154 19.17 6.41 -8.78
C GLY A 154 19.54 7.00 -10.15
N ARG A 155 20.54 6.42 -10.80
CA ARG A 155 21.07 6.86 -12.11
C ARG A 155 20.86 5.84 -13.22
N SER A 156 20.49 4.59 -12.88
CA SER A 156 20.39 3.52 -13.86
C SER A 156 18.94 3.32 -14.31
N ARG A 157 18.75 2.99 -15.59
CA ARG A 157 17.45 2.63 -16.14
C ARG A 157 16.97 1.24 -15.71
N GLY A 158 17.77 0.48 -14.94
CA GLY A 158 17.46 -0.87 -14.51
C GLY A 158 16.83 -0.93 -13.13
N PHE A 159 16.09 -2.02 -12.86
CA PHE A 159 15.55 -2.33 -11.55
C PHE A 159 16.66 -2.45 -10.50
N ARG A 160 16.42 -1.89 -9.31
CA ARG A 160 17.33 -1.94 -8.16
C ARG A 160 16.60 -2.49 -6.95
N TYR A 161 17.29 -3.29 -6.14
CA TYR A 161 16.71 -3.88 -4.91
C TYR A 161 16.35 -2.83 -3.85
N ASP A 162 17.05 -1.69 -3.81
CA ASP A 162 16.75 -0.59 -2.91
C ASP A 162 15.41 0.11 -3.21
N TRP A 163 14.85 -0.12 -4.41
CA TRP A 163 13.50 0.33 -4.73
C TRP A 163 12.42 -0.35 -3.89
N LEU A 164 12.69 -1.58 -3.46
CA LEU A 164 11.79 -2.34 -2.59
C LEU A 164 12.00 -2.02 -1.10
N LEU A 165 13.05 -1.29 -0.75
CA LEU A 165 13.35 -0.97 0.64
C LEU A 165 12.84 0.45 0.99
N PRO A 166 12.32 0.68 2.22
CA PRO A 166 11.85 1.99 2.66
C PRO A 166 13.01 2.93 3.01
N THR A 167 14.00 3.00 2.13
CA THR A 167 15.13 3.93 2.20
C THR A 167 14.82 5.20 1.43
N ALA A 168 15.31 6.34 1.90
CA ALA A 168 15.12 7.60 1.20
C ALA A 168 15.70 7.55 -0.22
N PRO A 169 14.96 8.05 -1.24
CA PRO A 169 15.47 8.10 -2.60
C PRO A 169 16.65 9.07 -2.67
N VAL A 170 17.73 8.64 -3.32
CA VAL A 170 18.91 9.48 -3.59
C VAL A 170 18.84 9.95 -5.02
N PHE A 171 18.64 11.24 -5.22
CA PHE A 171 18.60 11.85 -6.55
C PHE A 171 20.01 12.30 -6.96
N PRO A 172 20.43 12.05 -8.23
CA PRO A 172 21.69 12.59 -8.77
C PRO A 172 21.70 14.12 -8.74
N GLU A 173 22.83 14.72 -8.46
CA GLU A 173 22.96 16.19 -8.42
C GLU A 173 22.52 16.84 -9.72
N SER A 174 22.83 16.25 -10.87
CA SER A 174 22.43 16.73 -12.20
C SER A 174 20.91 16.79 -12.44
N VAL A 175 20.13 16.05 -11.66
CA VAL A 175 18.67 15.94 -11.81
C VAL A 175 17.97 16.46 -10.55
N ARG A 176 18.72 16.62 -9.46
CA ARG A 176 18.18 17.02 -8.16
C ARG A 176 17.51 18.39 -8.23
N ASP A 177 18.14 19.35 -8.87
CA ASP A 177 17.63 20.73 -8.96
C ASP A 177 16.37 20.77 -9.82
N ASP A 178 16.29 19.99 -10.89
CA ASP A 178 15.10 19.86 -11.73
C ASP A 178 13.95 19.19 -10.97
N ILE A 179 14.22 18.11 -10.24
CA ILE A 179 13.22 17.38 -9.45
C ILE A 179 12.73 18.24 -8.27
N MET A 180 13.63 18.94 -7.61
CA MET A 180 13.34 19.80 -6.46
C MET A 180 12.82 21.17 -6.85
N GLY A 181 12.86 21.51 -8.14
CA GLY A 181 12.42 22.81 -8.65
C GLY A 181 13.34 23.96 -8.27
N TYR A 182 14.57 23.69 -7.88
CA TYR A 182 15.59 24.68 -7.56
C TYR A 182 16.57 24.83 -8.74
N ARG A 183 16.12 25.35 -9.86
CA ARG A 183 17.09 25.97 -10.78
C ARG A 183 17.52 27.29 -10.17
N LEU A 184 18.67 27.31 -9.55
CA LEU A 184 19.37 28.57 -9.34
C LEU A 184 19.60 29.12 -10.73
N ALA A 185 18.94 30.25 -11.04
CA ALA A 185 19.23 30.96 -12.27
C ALA A 185 20.74 31.22 -12.27
N ASP A 186 21.43 30.58 -13.21
CA ASP A 186 22.82 30.90 -13.48
C ASP A 186 22.88 32.41 -13.78
N LYS A 187 23.52 33.15 -12.89
CA LYS A 187 23.76 34.58 -13.03
C LYS A 187 24.87 34.80 -14.02
#